data_20e720fe2d5366ca616d42cd2dc826f3
#
_entry.id   20e720fe2d5366ca616d42cd2dc826f3
#
_cell.length_a   1.000
_cell.length_b   1.000
_cell.length_c   1.000
_cell.angle_alpha   90.00
_cell.angle_beta   90.00
_cell.angle_gamma   90.00
#
_symmetry.space_group_name_H-M   'P 1'
#
loop_
_entity.id
_entity.type
_entity.pdbx_description
1 polymer ?
#
loop_
_entity_poly.entity_id
_entity_poly.type
_entity_poly.pdbx_seq_one_letter_code
_entity_poly.pdbx_strand_id
1 'polypeptide(L)'
;AAEPWPENAALYQQLKEEQILLSDNASSLAVQAFLQMCNLPIRVVCRANAEYMSPSGKVPFIHVGNQVVSELGPIVQFVKAKGHSLSDGLDEVQKAEMKAYMELVNNMLLTAELYLQWCDDVTVEEITHPRYGSPYPWPLNRILSYQKQWEVRRKMKAIGWAGKTLEQVLEDVDQCCQALSQRLGTQPYFFNKQPTELDALVFGHLFTILTTQLTTDELSEKVKNYSNLTAFCRRIEQQYFEGHDKDSSTTVAARSAKRSLLR
;
A
#
# COMPACT_ATOMS: atom_id res chain seq x y z
N ALA A 1 22.42 23.81 4.55
CA ALA A 1 22.48 22.44 5.10
C ALA A 1 21.07 21.91 5.25
N ALA A 2 20.83 20.67 4.79
CA ALA A 2 19.54 20.03 4.94
C ALA A 2 19.24 19.83 6.44
N GLU A 3 18.02 20.15 6.85
CA GLU A 3 17.58 19.87 8.22
C GLU A 3 17.66 18.35 8.49
N PRO A 4 18.14 17.92 9.68
CA PRO A 4 18.17 16.52 10.01
C PRO A 4 16.75 15.95 10.10
N TRP A 5 16.59 14.67 9.77
CA TRP A 5 15.32 13.98 9.91
C TRP A 5 14.89 13.94 11.38
N PRO A 6 13.70 14.47 11.73
CA PRO A 6 13.30 14.58 13.12
C PRO A 6 12.97 13.21 13.72
N GLU A 7 13.26 13.04 15.01
CA GLU A 7 12.96 11.82 15.75
C GLU A 7 11.45 11.57 15.92
N ASN A 8 10.64 12.62 15.87
CA ASN A 8 9.20 12.57 16.04
C ASN A 8 8.43 12.45 14.72
N ALA A 9 9.12 12.18 13.62
CA ALA A 9 8.45 11.95 12.34
C ALA A 9 7.41 10.82 12.48
N ALA A 10 6.19 11.07 11.99
CA ALA A 10 5.07 10.16 12.16
C ALA A 10 4.34 9.91 10.85
N LEU A 11 3.88 8.67 10.67
CA LEU A 11 2.99 8.28 9.58
C LEU A 11 1.62 8.01 10.18
N TYR A 12 0.60 8.66 9.63
CA TYR A 12 -0.79 8.54 10.09
C TYR A 12 -1.59 7.66 9.15
N GLN A 13 -2.33 6.73 9.72
CA GLN A 13 -3.23 5.83 9.02
C GLN A 13 -4.47 5.54 9.89
N GLN A 14 -5.45 4.85 9.32
CA GLN A 14 -6.61 4.38 10.05
C GLN A 14 -6.24 3.29 11.06
N LEU A 15 -7.18 2.95 11.93
CA LEU A 15 -7.03 1.87 12.92
C LEU A 15 -6.79 0.53 12.20
N LYS A 16 -5.75 -0.16 12.60
CA LYS A 16 -5.25 -1.31 11.84
C LYS A 16 -6.15 -2.54 11.94
N GLU A 17 -6.52 -2.93 13.15
CA GLU A 17 -7.26 -4.19 13.36
C GLU A 17 -8.74 -4.08 13.00
N GLU A 18 -9.32 -2.89 13.09
CA GLU A 18 -10.77 -2.68 13.06
C GLU A 18 -11.27 -1.93 11.84
N GLN A 19 -10.47 -1.06 11.23
CA GLN A 19 -10.95 -0.06 10.28
C GLN A 19 -10.27 -0.08 8.92
N ILE A 20 -8.93 -0.15 8.88
CA ILE A 20 -8.19 0.05 7.62
C ILE A 20 -8.58 -0.96 6.56
N LEU A 21 -8.75 -0.49 5.34
CA LEU A 21 -9.09 -1.33 4.19
C LEU A 21 -7.84 -1.75 3.42
N LEU A 22 -8.01 -2.72 2.53
CA LEU A 22 -6.94 -3.33 1.74
C LEU A 22 -6.05 -2.30 1.04
N SER A 23 -6.64 -1.37 0.29
CA SER A 23 -5.91 -0.36 -0.49
C SER A 23 -5.13 0.61 0.39
N ASP A 24 -5.72 1.05 1.49
CA ASP A 24 -5.07 1.99 2.41
C ASP A 24 -3.94 1.30 3.18
N ASN A 25 -4.12 0.04 3.55
CA ASN A 25 -3.07 -0.73 4.19
C ASN A 25 -1.89 -0.98 3.23
N ALA A 26 -2.17 -1.28 1.96
CA ALA A 26 -1.15 -1.44 0.94
C ALA A 26 -0.35 -0.14 0.74
N SER A 27 -1.04 0.99 0.63
CA SER A 27 -0.40 2.30 0.47
C SER A 27 0.45 2.68 1.69
N SER A 28 -0.06 2.42 2.89
CA SER A 28 0.68 2.67 4.13
C SER A 28 1.95 1.83 4.21
N LEU A 29 1.85 0.55 3.90
CA LEU A 29 2.99 -0.35 3.94
C LEU A 29 4.04 0.02 2.88
N ALA A 30 3.62 0.48 1.70
CA ALA A 30 4.53 0.98 0.67
C ALA A 30 5.34 2.18 1.16
N VAL A 31 4.71 3.14 1.81
CA VAL A 31 5.40 4.30 2.40
C VAL A 31 6.35 3.87 3.51
N GLN A 32 5.91 2.99 4.39
CA GLN A 32 6.75 2.45 5.47
C GLN A 32 8.00 1.76 4.90
N ALA A 33 7.81 0.91 3.89
CA ALA A 33 8.92 0.21 3.22
C ALA A 33 9.90 1.21 2.59
N PHE A 34 9.39 2.21 1.89
CA PHE A 34 10.22 3.24 1.27
C PHE A 34 11.08 3.98 2.30
N LEU A 35 10.49 4.39 3.42
CA LEU A 35 11.22 5.11 4.46
C LEU A 35 12.24 4.20 5.15
N GLN A 36 11.91 2.94 5.38
CA GLN A 36 12.87 1.96 5.92
C GLN A 36 14.06 1.75 4.96
N MET A 37 13.79 1.65 3.66
CA MET A 37 14.84 1.53 2.64
C MET A 37 15.74 2.76 2.59
N CYS A 38 15.21 3.93 2.88
CA CYS A 38 15.98 5.17 3.01
C CYS A 38 16.68 5.30 4.38
N ASN A 39 16.46 4.36 5.28
CA ASN A 39 16.95 4.40 6.67
C ASN A 39 16.46 5.64 7.42
N LEU A 40 15.21 6.02 7.19
CA LEU A 40 14.56 7.15 7.84
C LEU A 40 13.54 6.63 8.84
N PRO A 41 13.77 6.80 10.16
CA PRO A 41 12.85 6.28 11.17
C PRO A 41 11.53 7.05 11.16
N ILE A 42 10.45 6.30 11.27
CA ILE A 42 9.12 6.88 11.34
C ILE A 42 8.24 6.07 12.31
N ARG A 43 7.43 6.78 13.08
CA ARG A 43 6.48 6.18 14.00
C ARG A 43 5.11 6.08 13.32
N VAL A 44 4.51 4.90 13.35
CA VAL A 44 3.16 4.70 12.82
C VAL A 44 2.13 5.08 13.87
N VAL A 45 1.24 6.01 13.54
CA VAL A 45 0.19 6.52 14.40
C VAL A 45 -1.16 6.17 13.78
N CYS A 46 -1.94 5.34 14.47
CA CYS A 46 -3.26 4.91 14.01
C CYS A 46 -4.34 5.81 14.63
N ARG A 47 -5.19 6.41 13.78
CA ARG A 47 -6.29 7.29 14.21
C ARG A 47 -7.56 6.97 13.43
N ALA A 48 -8.67 6.87 14.12
CA ALA A 48 -9.98 6.61 13.50
C ALA A 48 -10.35 7.68 12.46
N ASN A 49 -9.93 8.93 12.68
CA ASN A 49 -10.21 10.07 11.82
C ASN A 49 -9.03 10.46 10.91
N ALA A 50 -8.07 9.56 10.67
CA ALA A 50 -6.88 9.86 9.87
C ALA A 50 -7.22 10.43 8.48
N GLU A 51 -8.24 9.87 7.81
CA GLU A 51 -8.69 10.33 6.51
C GLU A 51 -9.10 11.81 6.53
N TYR A 52 -9.76 12.24 7.61
CA TYR A 52 -10.22 13.63 7.77
C TYR A 52 -9.13 14.56 8.31
N MET A 53 -8.08 14.04 8.95
CA MET A 53 -6.93 14.80 9.38
C MET A 53 -6.02 15.20 8.22
N SER A 54 -6.05 14.42 7.13
CA SER A 54 -5.21 14.68 5.95
C SER A 54 -5.70 15.89 5.18
N PRO A 55 -4.82 16.88 4.89
CA PRO A 55 -5.21 18.05 4.09
C PRO A 55 -5.72 17.69 2.69
N SER A 56 -5.22 16.60 2.11
CA SER A 56 -5.65 16.11 0.79
C SER A 56 -6.85 15.13 0.85
N GLY A 57 -7.25 14.73 2.06
CA GLY A 57 -8.23 13.67 2.26
C GLY A 57 -7.71 12.26 1.99
N LYS A 58 -6.42 12.11 1.74
CA LYS A 58 -5.78 10.84 1.39
C LYS A 58 -4.88 10.34 2.50
N VAL A 59 -4.88 9.03 2.69
CA VAL A 59 -4.04 8.33 3.66
C VAL A 59 -3.21 7.26 2.92
N PRO A 60 -2.02 6.93 3.41
CA PRO A 60 -1.37 7.50 4.59
C PRO A 60 -0.80 8.89 4.31
N PHE A 61 -0.56 9.64 5.37
CA PHE A 61 0.24 10.86 5.29
C PHE A 61 1.33 10.85 6.35
N ILE A 62 2.45 11.52 6.06
CA ILE A 62 3.52 11.70 7.03
C ILE A 62 3.50 13.14 7.57
N HIS A 63 3.82 13.27 8.84
CA HIS A 63 4.01 14.55 9.51
C HIS A 63 5.47 14.63 9.95
N VAL A 64 6.25 15.47 9.29
CA VAL A 64 7.69 15.63 9.49
C VAL A 64 7.98 17.10 9.76
N GLY A 65 8.37 17.40 10.99
CA GLY A 65 8.48 18.81 11.44
C GLY A 65 7.13 19.51 11.33
N ASN A 66 7.07 20.59 10.55
CA ASN A 66 5.85 21.36 10.31
C ASN A 66 5.16 20.99 8.98
N GLN A 67 5.63 19.96 8.28
CA GLN A 67 5.13 19.61 6.96
C GLN A 67 4.32 18.31 6.99
N VAL A 68 3.24 18.30 6.21
CA VAL A 68 2.36 17.14 6.04
C VAL A 68 2.37 16.78 4.55
N VAL A 69 2.71 15.53 4.26
CA VAL A 69 2.79 15.03 2.88
C VAL A 69 2.05 13.70 2.80
N SER A 70 1.13 13.57 1.85
CA SER A 70 0.38 12.34 1.63
C SER A 70 0.78 11.67 0.31
N GLU A 71 0.61 10.35 0.28
CA GLU A 71 0.89 9.47 -0.85
C GLU A 71 2.38 9.27 -1.14
N LEU A 72 2.71 8.10 -1.68
CA LEU A 72 4.09 7.70 -1.93
C LEU A 72 4.83 8.64 -2.89
N GLY A 73 4.19 9.03 -4.00
CA GLY A 73 4.83 9.91 -5.00
C GLY A 73 5.33 11.23 -4.40
N PRO A 74 4.45 12.03 -3.80
CA PRO A 74 4.85 13.25 -3.10
C PRO A 74 5.85 13.02 -1.95
N ILE A 75 5.72 11.92 -1.21
CA ILE A 75 6.65 11.57 -0.13
C ILE A 75 8.05 11.30 -0.67
N VAL A 76 8.16 10.59 -1.80
CA VAL A 76 9.45 10.36 -2.48
C VAL A 76 10.11 11.68 -2.84
N GLN A 77 9.37 12.64 -3.39
CA GLN A 77 9.89 13.96 -3.75
C GLN A 77 10.29 14.77 -2.52
N PHE A 78 9.47 14.73 -1.46
CA PHE A 78 9.78 15.39 -0.20
C PHE A 78 11.09 14.86 0.41
N VAL A 79 11.27 13.55 0.43
CA VAL A 79 12.46 12.90 0.98
C VAL A 79 13.67 13.19 0.11
N LYS A 80 13.51 13.27 -1.21
CA LYS A 80 14.58 13.66 -2.15
C LYS A 80 15.07 15.09 -1.85
N ALA A 81 14.16 16.03 -1.61
CA ALA A 81 14.50 17.39 -1.23
C ALA A 81 15.26 17.45 0.10
N LYS A 82 15.09 16.45 0.97
CA LYS A 82 15.83 16.30 2.24
C LYS A 82 17.20 15.60 2.05
N GLY A 83 17.56 15.21 0.84
CA GLY A 83 18.86 14.61 0.54
C GLY A 83 18.87 13.09 0.49
N HIS A 84 17.71 12.45 0.45
CA HIS A 84 17.58 10.99 0.39
C HIS A 84 16.84 10.54 -0.86
N SER A 85 17.45 9.63 -1.62
CA SER A 85 16.82 9.06 -2.82
C SER A 85 17.30 7.64 -3.02
N LEU A 86 16.40 6.77 -3.50
CA LEU A 86 16.73 5.38 -3.85
C LEU A 86 17.03 5.21 -5.35
N SER A 87 16.67 6.19 -6.17
CA SER A 87 16.74 6.08 -7.64
C SER A 87 17.83 6.92 -8.28
N ASP A 88 18.69 7.59 -7.51
CA ASP A 88 19.75 8.46 -8.07
C ASP A 88 20.78 7.70 -8.90
N GLY A 89 20.99 6.42 -8.61
CA GLY A 89 21.92 5.56 -9.36
C GLY A 89 21.39 5.04 -10.69
N LEU A 90 20.13 5.30 -11.02
CA LEU A 90 19.50 4.87 -12.26
C LEU A 90 19.75 5.89 -13.38
N ASP A 91 19.94 5.38 -14.61
CA ASP A 91 19.97 6.25 -15.79
C ASP A 91 18.54 6.70 -16.17
N GLU A 92 18.42 7.58 -17.16
CA GLU A 92 17.13 8.14 -17.56
C GLU A 92 16.16 7.08 -18.12
N VAL A 93 16.68 6.07 -18.83
CA VAL A 93 15.88 4.96 -19.36
C VAL A 93 15.31 4.12 -18.21
N GLN A 94 16.16 3.79 -17.23
CA GLN A 94 15.75 3.03 -16.05
C GLN A 94 14.73 3.80 -15.20
N LYS A 95 14.91 5.11 -15.03
CA LYS A 95 13.94 5.96 -14.31
C LYS A 95 12.58 5.98 -15.00
N ALA A 96 12.58 6.07 -16.34
CA ALA A 96 11.34 6.02 -17.13
C ALA A 96 10.65 4.65 -16.99
N GLU A 97 11.42 3.57 -17.06
CA GLU A 97 10.93 2.21 -16.86
C GLU A 97 10.33 2.03 -15.45
N MET A 98 11.03 2.49 -14.43
CA MET A 98 10.55 2.46 -13.04
C MET A 98 9.20 3.14 -12.90
N LYS A 99 9.06 4.35 -13.45
CA LYS A 99 7.79 5.10 -13.41
C LYS A 99 6.68 4.37 -14.15
N ALA A 100 6.98 3.74 -15.29
CA ALA A 100 6.00 2.97 -16.06
C ALA A 100 5.46 1.79 -15.25
N TYR A 101 6.34 1.05 -14.55
CA TYR A 101 5.91 -0.04 -13.68
C TYR A 101 5.14 0.45 -12.45
N MET A 102 5.52 1.60 -11.89
CA MET A 102 4.75 2.20 -10.79
C MET A 102 3.34 2.57 -11.24
N GLU A 103 3.18 3.13 -12.43
CA GLU A 103 1.86 3.40 -13.00
C GLU A 103 1.07 2.12 -13.26
N LEU A 104 1.72 1.06 -13.73
CA LEU A 104 1.09 -0.24 -13.91
C LEU A 104 0.50 -0.76 -12.58
N VAL A 105 1.28 -0.70 -11.51
CA VAL A 105 0.83 -1.12 -10.17
C VAL A 105 -0.36 -0.28 -9.71
N ASN A 106 -0.29 1.04 -9.84
CA ASN A 106 -1.37 1.93 -9.43
C ASN A 106 -2.62 1.74 -10.28
N ASN A 107 -2.47 1.53 -11.58
CA ASN A 107 -3.62 1.37 -12.49
C ASN A 107 -4.27 -0.01 -12.39
N MET A 108 -3.52 -1.04 -12.04
CA MET A 108 -4.02 -2.42 -11.99
C MET A 108 -4.26 -2.91 -10.56
N LEU A 109 -3.25 -2.89 -9.70
CA LEU A 109 -3.38 -3.44 -8.35
C LEU A 109 -4.22 -2.55 -7.44
N LEU A 110 -3.89 -1.28 -7.36
CA LEU A 110 -4.66 -0.34 -6.52
C LEU A 110 -6.12 -0.25 -6.99
N THR A 111 -6.33 -0.17 -8.29
CA THR A 111 -7.69 -0.11 -8.84
C THR A 111 -8.46 -1.41 -8.59
N ALA A 112 -7.82 -2.56 -8.69
CA ALA A 112 -8.43 -3.85 -8.35
C ALA A 112 -8.79 -3.93 -6.86
N GLU A 113 -7.95 -3.44 -5.98
CA GLU A 113 -8.22 -3.35 -4.54
C GLU A 113 -9.44 -2.49 -4.26
N LEU A 114 -9.52 -1.32 -4.90
CA LEU A 114 -10.68 -0.43 -4.78
C LEU A 114 -11.95 -1.06 -5.33
N TYR A 115 -11.85 -1.78 -6.45
CA TYR A 115 -12.97 -2.52 -7.02
C TYR A 115 -13.52 -3.55 -6.03
N LEU A 116 -12.64 -4.36 -5.45
CA LEU A 116 -13.05 -5.37 -4.46
C LEU A 116 -13.69 -4.72 -3.24
N GLN A 117 -13.12 -3.65 -2.73
CA GLN A 117 -13.62 -2.98 -1.53
C GLN A 117 -14.99 -2.33 -1.73
N TRP A 118 -15.25 -1.74 -2.89
CA TRP A 118 -16.41 -0.85 -3.06
C TRP A 118 -17.38 -1.27 -4.15
N CYS A 119 -16.98 -2.17 -5.06
CA CYS A 119 -17.79 -2.59 -6.19
C CYS A 119 -18.21 -4.06 -6.16
N ASP A 120 -17.52 -4.90 -5.40
CA ASP A 120 -17.91 -6.30 -5.19
C ASP A 120 -18.88 -6.39 -4.01
N ASP A 121 -20.15 -6.69 -4.29
CA ASP A 121 -21.23 -6.61 -3.32
C ASP A 121 -21.01 -7.47 -2.07
N VAL A 122 -20.45 -8.66 -2.23
CA VAL A 122 -20.17 -9.56 -1.08
C VAL A 122 -19.12 -8.95 -0.17
N THR A 123 -18.02 -8.45 -0.75
CA THR A 123 -16.95 -7.80 0.01
C THR A 123 -17.44 -6.52 0.69
N VAL A 124 -18.25 -5.73 -0.01
CA VAL A 124 -18.82 -4.48 0.53
C VAL A 124 -19.64 -4.79 1.79
N GLU A 125 -20.51 -5.78 1.73
CA GLU A 125 -21.39 -6.13 2.84
C GLU A 125 -20.65 -6.76 4.00
N GLU A 126 -19.78 -7.73 3.73
CA GLU A 126 -19.14 -8.54 4.77
C GLU A 126 -17.90 -7.88 5.39
N ILE A 127 -17.17 -7.07 4.63
CA ILE A 127 -15.90 -6.52 5.07
C ILE A 127 -15.88 -4.99 5.09
N THR A 128 -16.17 -4.36 3.96
CA THR A 128 -15.92 -2.92 3.77
C THR A 128 -16.79 -2.06 4.68
N HIS A 129 -18.10 -2.22 4.65
CA HIS A 129 -19.02 -1.43 5.46
C HIS A 129 -18.79 -1.64 6.97
N PRO A 130 -18.64 -2.87 7.49
CA PRO A 130 -18.36 -3.07 8.91
C PRO A 130 -17.04 -2.42 9.35
N ARG A 131 -15.99 -2.50 8.54
CA ARG A 131 -14.68 -1.92 8.87
C ARG A 131 -14.67 -0.41 8.75
N TYR A 132 -15.12 0.13 7.64
CA TYR A 132 -15.11 1.57 7.38
C TYR A 132 -15.96 2.34 8.39
N GLY A 133 -17.09 1.78 8.75
CA GLY A 133 -18.02 2.39 9.71
C GLY A 133 -17.71 2.09 11.18
N SER A 134 -16.75 1.21 11.47
CA SER A 134 -16.51 0.73 12.84
C SER A 134 -16.29 1.81 13.91
N PRO A 135 -15.60 2.95 13.63
CA PRO A 135 -15.41 3.98 14.66
C PRO A 135 -16.63 4.82 14.94
N TYR A 136 -17.70 4.70 14.16
CA TYR A 136 -18.83 5.62 14.21
C TYR A 136 -20.10 4.94 14.69
N PRO A 137 -20.94 5.64 15.51
CA PRO A 137 -22.23 5.10 15.95
C PRO A 137 -23.26 5.15 14.81
N TRP A 138 -24.28 4.29 14.92
CA TRP A 138 -25.43 4.37 14.03
C TRP A 138 -26.21 5.68 14.25
N PRO A 139 -26.68 6.38 13.23
CA PRO A 139 -26.65 6.03 11.79
C PRO A 139 -25.45 6.59 11.04
N LEU A 140 -24.53 7.29 11.69
CA LEU A 140 -23.38 7.94 11.05
C LEU A 140 -22.50 6.93 10.32
N ASN A 141 -22.28 5.75 10.89
CA ASN A 141 -21.52 4.68 10.28
C ASN A 141 -22.04 4.31 8.89
N ARG A 142 -23.36 4.24 8.74
CA ARG A 142 -24.00 3.93 7.46
C ARG A 142 -23.93 5.09 6.47
N ILE A 143 -24.17 6.29 6.93
CA ILE A 143 -24.12 7.50 6.09
C ILE A 143 -22.73 7.64 5.47
N LEU A 144 -21.67 7.57 6.29
CA LEU A 144 -20.30 7.72 5.81
C LEU A 144 -19.88 6.58 4.88
N SER A 145 -20.27 5.35 5.18
CA SER A 145 -19.95 4.19 4.35
C SER A 145 -20.60 4.30 2.96
N TYR A 146 -21.87 4.69 2.88
CA TYR A 146 -22.56 4.84 1.61
C TYR A 146 -22.07 6.06 0.82
N GLN A 147 -21.72 7.15 1.49
CA GLN A 147 -21.10 8.31 0.82
C GLN A 147 -19.77 7.92 0.16
N LYS A 148 -18.92 7.22 0.89
CA LYS A 148 -17.62 6.77 0.38
C LYS A 148 -17.79 5.78 -0.77
N GLN A 149 -18.70 4.84 -0.64
CA GLN A 149 -19.03 3.88 -1.69
C GLN A 149 -19.47 4.57 -2.97
N TRP A 150 -20.36 5.55 -2.85
CA TRP A 150 -20.84 6.31 -4.01
C TRP A 150 -19.71 7.09 -4.69
N GLU A 151 -18.86 7.75 -3.90
CA GLU A 151 -17.71 8.49 -4.39
C GLU A 151 -16.76 7.59 -5.17
N VAL A 152 -16.38 6.44 -4.59
CA VAL A 152 -15.44 5.49 -5.22
C VAL A 152 -16.06 4.87 -6.46
N ARG A 153 -17.33 4.43 -6.40
CA ARG A 153 -18.01 3.85 -7.57
C ARG A 153 -18.12 4.85 -8.72
N ARG A 154 -18.32 6.11 -8.43
CA ARG A 154 -18.32 7.17 -9.43
C ARG A 154 -16.96 7.29 -10.12
N LYS A 155 -15.86 7.26 -9.36
CA LYS A 155 -14.50 7.26 -9.90
C LYS A 155 -14.24 6.03 -10.75
N MET A 156 -14.66 4.86 -10.30
CA MET A 156 -14.50 3.60 -11.02
C MET A 156 -15.27 3.60 -12.33
N LYS A 157 -16.46 4.19 -12.35
CA LYS A 157 -17.24 4.38 -13.59
C LYS A 157 -16.50 5.29 -14.57
N ALA A 158 -15.89 6.36 -14.09
CA ALA A 158 -15.17 7.31 -14.93
C ALA A 158 -13.97 6.69 -15.65
N ILE A 159 -13.31 5.70 -15.03
CA ILE A 159 -12.17 4.98 -15.62
C ILE A 159 -12.57 3.69 -16.35
N GLY A 160 -13.86 3.41 -16.45
CA GLY A 160 -14.38 2.24 -17.18
C GLY A 160 -14.34 0.92 -16.43
N TRP A 161 -14.10 0.91 -15.12
CA TRP A 161 -14.00 -0.31 -14.32
C TRP A 161 -15.33 -0.77 -13.71
N ALA A 162 -16.32 0.11 -13.61
CA ALA A 162 -17.61 -0.22 -12.97
C ALA A 162 -18.38 -1.33 -13.70
N GLY A 163 -18.17 -1.49 -15.01
CA GLY A 163 -18.78 -2.55 -15.81
C GLY A 163 -18.00 -3.86 -15.87
N LYS A 164 -16.84 -3.95 -15.23
CA LYS A 164 -16.06 -5.18 -15.20
C LYS A 164 -16.65 -6.21 -14.26
N THR A 165 -16.48 -7.50 -14.60
CA THR A 165 -16.79 -8.60 -13.70
C THR A 165 -15.61 -8.83 -12.77
N LEU A 166 -15.85 -9.52 -11.65
CA LEU A 166 -14.78 -9.92 -10.73
C LEU A 166 -13.71 -10.76 -11.46
N GLU A 167 -14.11 -11.65 -12.34
CA GLU A 167 -13.19 -12.49 -13.13
C GLU A 167 -12.26 -11.64 -14.00
N GLN A 168 -12.79 -10.59 -14.65
CA GLN A 168 -11.99 -9.67 -15.45
C GLN A 168 -10.98 -8.91 -14.59
N VAL A 169 -11.39 -8.47 -13.40
CA VAL A 169 -10.50 -7.77 -12.47
C VAL A 169 -9.39 -8.70 -11.98
N LEU A 170 -9.70 -9.94 -11.65
CA LEU A 170 -8.71 -10.94 -11.24
C LEU A 170 -7.74 -11.27 -12.38
N GLU A 171 -8.21 -11.30 -13.61
CA GLU A 171 -7.36 -11.48 -14.79
C GLU A 171 -6.40 -10.30 -14.98
N ASP A 172 -6.87 -9.07 -14.77
CA ASP A 172 -6.03 -7.87 -14.81
C ASP A 172 -4.94 -7.94 -13.75
N VAL A 173 -5.26 -8.40 -12.55
CA VAL A 173 -4.28 -8.62 -11.47
C VAL A 173 -3.25 -9.66 -11.88
N ASP A 174 -3.69 -10.77 -12.46
CA ASP A 174 -2.79 -11.83 -12.93
C ASP A 174 -1.81 -11.31 -13.99
N GLN A 175 -2.30 -10.55 -14.96
CA GLN A 175 -1.47 -9.94 -16.00
C GLN A 175 -0.44 -8.96 -15.40
N CYS A 176 -0.84 -8.17 -14.42
CA CYS A 176 0.06 -7.27 -13.70
C CYS A 176 1.15 -8.07 -12.96
N CYS A 177 0.77 -9.10 -12.25
CA CYS A 177 1.71 -9.99 -11.55
C CYS A 177 2.67 -10.67 -12.52
N GLN A 178 2.17 -11.12 -13.67
CA GLN A 178 3.00 -11.71 -14.71
C GLN A 178 4.07 -10.72 -15.20
N ALA A 179 3.67 -9.50 -15.50
CA ALA A 179 4.60 -8.45 -15.96
C ALA A 179 5.66 -8.15 -14.89
N LEU A 180 5.25 -8.03 -13.63
CA LEU A 180 6.16 -7.80 -12.51
C LEU A 180 7.11 -8.99 -12.30
N SER A 181 6.59 -10.21 -12.38
CA SER A 181 7.39 -11.43 -12.24
C SER A 181 8.46 -11.54 -13.32
N GLN A 182 8.10 -11.26 -14.57
CA GLN A 182 9.03 -11.27 -15.68
C GLN A 182 10.11 -10.20 -15.54
N ARG A 183 9.73 -9.00 -15.13
CA ARG A 183 10.70 -7.90 -14.93
C ARG A 183 11.66 -8.19 -13.80
N LEU A 184 11.16 -8.72 -12.69
CA LEU A 184 12.00 -9.08 -11.54
C LEU A 184 12.97 -10.22 -11.88
N GLY A 185 12.46 -11.27 -12.53
CA GLY A 185 13.27 -12.44 -12.86
C GLY A 185 13.86 -13.08 -11.62
N THR A 186 15.16 -13.28 -11.63
CA THR A 186 15.92 -13.85 -10.51
C THR A 186 16.66 -12.79 -9.69
N GLN A 187 16.45 -11.51 -9.99
CA GLN A 187 17.11 -10.41 -9.28
C GLN A 187 16.50 -10.24 -7.88
N PRO A 188 17.28 -9.75 -6.90
CA PRO A 188 16.72 -9.47 -5.56
C PRO A 188 15.74 -8.29 -5.58
N TYR A 189 15.97 -7.30 -6.43
CA TYR A 189 15.10 -6.11 -6.60
C TYR A 189 14.93 -5.80 -8.08
N PHE A 190 13.96 -4.95 -8.42
CA PHE A 190 13.62 -4.65 -9.83
C PHE A 190 14.78 -4.00 -10.59
N PHE A 191 15.63 -3.24 -9.91
CA PHE A 191 16.81 -2.62 -10.50
C PHE A 191 18.09 -3.14 -9.82
N ASN A 192 18.25 -4.46 -9.85
CA ASN A 192 19.44 -5.20 -9.46
C ASN A 192 19.57 -5.39 -7.93
N LYS A 193 20.62 -4.86 -7.30
CA LYS A 193 20.98 -5.19 -5.91
C LYS A 193 20.41 -4.22 -4.87
N GLN A 194 19.99 -3.05 -5.32
CA GLN A 194 19.48 -2.01 -4.43
C GLN A 194 17.99 -1.77 -4.67
N PRO A 195 17.18 -1.65 -3.62
CA PRO A 195 15.76 -1.34 -3.79
C PRO A 195 15.56 0.10 -4.24
N THR A 196 14.45 0.32 -4.96
CA THR A 196 13.95 1.63 -5.35
C THR A 196 12.53 1.81 -4.83
N GLU A 197 11.92 2.97 -5.10
CA GLU A 197 10.52 3.23 -4.76
C GLU A 197 9.56 2.23 -5.43
N LEU A 198 9.94 1.65 -6.57
CA LEU A 198 9.15 0.58 -7.21
C LEU A 198 9.08 -0.65 -6.30
N ASP A 199 10.21 -1.06 -5.73
CA ASP A 199 10.24 -2.21 -4.81
C ASP A 199 9.36 -1.96 -3.59
N ALA A 200 9.39 -0.75 -3.05
CA ALA A 200 8.53 -0.37 -1.93
C ALA A 200 7.05 -0.43 -2.29
N LEU A 201 6.68 0.09 -3.45
CA LEU A 201 5.29 0.10 -3.94
C LEU A 201 4.78 -1.32 -4.18
N VAL A 202 5.54 -2.13 -4.90
CA VAL A 202 5.17 -3.52 -5.21
C VAL A 202 5.04 -4.32 -3.91
N PHE A 203 5.99 -4.18 -3.01
CA PHE A 203 5.95 -4.85 -1.70
C PHE A 203 4.68 -4.47 -0.92
N GLY A 204 4.37 -3.19 -0.85
CA GLY A 204 3.19 -2.71 -0.11
C GLY A 204 1.90 -3.36 -0.60
N HIS A 205 1.70 -3.41 -1.91
CA HIS A 205 0.50 -4.01 -2.50
C HIS A 205 0.50 -5.54 -2.41
N LEU A 206 1.57 -6.20 -2.83
CA LEU A 206 1.61 -7.66 -2.86
C LEU A 206 1.60 -8.27 -1.46
N PHE A 207 2.37 -7.72 -0.53
CA PHE A 207 2.41 -8.20 0.84
C PHE A 207 1.06 -8.04 1.53
N THR A 208 0.39 -6.92 1.32
CA THR A 208 -0.96 -6.68 1.86
C THR A 208 -1.96 -7.67 1.29
N ILE A 209 -1.94 -7.93 -0.02
CA ILE A 209 -2.81 -8.93 -0.65
C ILE A 209 -2.55 -10.33 -0.06
N LEU A 210 -1.28 -10.70 0.11
CA LEU A 210 -0.91 -12.02 0.64
C LEU A 210 -1.28 -12.22 2.10
N THR A 211 -1.40 -11.15 2.88
CA THR A 211 -1.59 -11.21 4.33
C THR A 211 -2.96 -10.75 4.82
N THR A 212 -3.81 -10.27 3.93
CA THR A 212 -5.17 -9.83 4.27
C THR A 212 -6.18 -10.94 3.99
N GLN A 213 -6.98 -11.25 5.00
CA GLN A 213 -8.07 -12.20 4.84
C GLN A 213 -9.27 -11.51 4.19
N LEU A 214 -9.69 -12.04 3.04
CA LEU A 214 -10.85 -11.59 2.28
C LEU A 214 -11.93 -12.68 2.30
N THR A 215 -13.05 -12.45 1.60
CA THR A 215 -14.15 -13.43 1.50
C THR A 215 -13.74 -14.68 0.74
N THR A 216 -12.80 -14.55 -0.20
CA THR A 216 -12.22 -15.66 -0.96
C THR A 216 -10.70 -15.51 -1.05
N ASP A 217 -10.00 -16.58 -1.42
CA ASP A 217 -8.55 -16.59 -1.60
C ASP A 217 -8.13 -16.27 -3.04
N GLU A 218 -9.06 -15.94 -3.92
CA GLU A 218 -8.81 -15.78 -5.36
C GLU A 218 -7.76 -14.71 -5.66
N LEU A 219 -7.81 -13.55 -4.97
CA LEU A 219 -6.84 -12.48 -5.18
C LEU A 219 -5.44 -12.89 -4.74
N SER A 220 -5.30 -13.47 -3.55
CA SER A 220 -4.00 -13.91 -3.04
C SER A 220 -3.42 -15.06 -3.87
N GLU A 221 -4.26 -15.95 -4.41
CA GLU A 221 -3.81 -17.03 -5.28
C GLU A 221 -3.19 -16.50 -6.57
N LYS A 222 -3.69 -15.40 -7.14
CA LYS A 222 -3.08 -14.77 -8.32
C LYS A 222 -1.65 -14.35 -8.05
N VAL A 223 -1.37 -13.82 -6.87
CA VAL A 223 0.00 -13.44 -6.48
C VAL A 223 0.86 -14.69 -6.18
N LYS A 224 0.30 -15.67 -5.47
CA LYS A 224 1.01 -16.90 -5.09
C LYS A 224 1.46 -17.76 -6.29
N ASN A 225 0.81 -17.61 -7.43
CA ASN A 225 1.22 -18.30 -8.65
C ASN A 225 2.60 -17.86 -9.15
N TYR A 226 3.14 -16.78 -8.64
CA TYR A 226 4.45 -16.25 -9.00
C TYR A 226 5.41 -16.36 -7.82
N SER A 227 6.17 -17.43 -7.76
CA SER A 227 7.03 -17.75 -6.61
C SER A 227 8.11 -16.70 -6.35
N ASN A 228 8.63 -16.06 -7.40
CA ASN A 228 9.63 -15.00 -7.24
C ASN A 228 9.04 -13.74 -6.60
N LEU A 229 7.77 -13.42 -6.85
CA LEU A 229 7.08 -12.30 -6.18
C LEU A 229 6.86 -12.60 -4.70
N THR A 230 6.48 -13.82 -4.36
CA THR A 230 6.33 -14.23 -2.95
C THR A 230 7.67 -14.18 -2.23
N ALA A 231 8.74 -14.67 -2.86
CA ALA A 231 10.10 -14.62 -2.31
C ALA A 231 10.58 -13.17 -2.14
N PHE A 232 10.26 -12.30 -3.09
CA PHE A 232 10.54 -10.87 -3.03
C PHE A 232 9.90 -10.21 -1.80
N CYS A 233 8.63 -10.50 -1.54
CA CYS A 233 7.93 -9.97 -0.37
C CYS A 233 8.59 -10.43 0.94
N ARG A 234 8.97 -11.70 1.04
CA ARG A 234 9.67 -12.23 2.22
C ARG A 234 11.03 -11.58 2.41
N ARG A 235 11.76 -11.34 1.33
CA ARG A 235 13.07 -10.69 1.38
C ARG A 235 12.98 -9.30 1.98
N ILE A 236 12.03 -8.50 1.53
CA ILE A 236 11.83 -7.15 2.05
C ILE A 236 11.34 -7.18 3.50
N GLU A 237 10.40 -8.07 3.81
CA GLU A 237 9.95 -8.25 5.20
C GLU A 237 11.12 -8.54 6.14
N GLN A 238 11.95 -9.51 5.79
CA GLN A 238 13.08 -9.91 6.62
C GLN A 238 14.13 -8.81 6.76
N GLN A 239 14.42 -8.12 5.68
CA GLN A 239 15.49 -7.13 5.66
C GLN A 239 15.09 -5.81 6.32
N TYR A 240 13.85 -5.38 6.15
CA TYR A 240 13.42 -4.03 6.55
C TYR A 240 12.42 -4.00 7.70
N PHE A 241 11.77 -5.11 8.03
CA PHE A 241 10.74 -5.15 9.07
C PHE A 241 11.06 -6.07 10.25
N GLU A 242 11.75 -7.19 10.05
CA GLU A 242 12.09 -8.11 11.13
C GLU A 242 13.33 -7.70 11.94
N GLY A 243 14.26 -6.94 11.33
CA GLY A 243 15.51 -6.51 11.97
C GLY A 243 15.40 -5.26 12.84
N HIS A 244 14.22 -4.63 12.92
CA HIS A 244 14.02 -3.34 13.60
C HIS A 244 13.17 -3.48 14.86
N ASP A 245 13.65 -4.23 15.85
CA ASP A 245 12.96 -4.51 17.12
C ASP A 245 12.73 -3.29 18.03
N LYS A 246 13.22 -2.11 17.65
CA LYS A 246 13.19 -0.91 18.51
C LYS A 246 11.96 -0.02 18.28
N ASP A 247 11.19 -0.20 17.20
CA ASP A 247 9.97 0.53 16.97
C ASP A 247 8.78 -0.43 17.06
N SER A 248 8.14 -0.42 18.21
CA SER A 248 7.09 -1.37 18.57
C SER A 248 5.89 -1.36 17.63
N SER A 249 5.55 -0.22 17.01
CA SER A 249 4.38 -0.10 16.14
C SER A 249 4.62 -0.70 14.76
N THR A 250 5.80 -0.50 14.16
CA THR A 250 6.15 -1.10 12.87
C THR A 250 6.31 -2.61 13.01
N THR A 251 6.91 -3.07 14.11
CA THR A 251 7.11 -4.48 14.41
C THR A 251 5.80 -5.23 14.63
N VAL A 252 4.83 -4.62 15.29
CA VAL A 252 3.50 -5.20 15.50
C VAL A 252 2.77 -5.39 14.17
N ALA A 253 2.89 -4.44 13.25
CA ALA A 253 2.32 -4.54 11.92
C ALA A 253 2.86 -5.75 11.13
N ALA A 254 4.19 -5.92 11.13
CA ALA A 254 4.85 -7.02 10.44
C ALA A 254 4.55 -8.39 11.09
N ARG A 255 4.47 -8.45 12.42
CA ARG A 255 4.13 -9.69 13.15
C ARG A 255 2.70 -10.15 12.90
N SER A 256 1.74 -9.22 12.86
CA SER A 256 0.34 -9.53 12.55
C SER A 256 0.22 -10.11 11.14
N ALA A 257 0.90 -9.51 10.17
CA ALA A 257 0.94 -9.97 8.79
C ALA A 257 1.59 -11.38 8.68
N LYS A 258 2.66 -11.64 9.44
CA LYS A 258 3.33 -12.94 9.44
C LYS A 258 2.45 -14.08 9.97
N ARG A 259 1.66 -13.82 11.01
CA ARG A 259 0.71 -14.81 11.53
C ARG A 259 -0.35 -15.21 10.49
N SER A 260 -0.72 -14.27 9.62
CA SER A 260 -1.67 -14.50 8.55
C SER A 260 -1.08 -15.34 7.39
N LEU A 261 0.23 -15.28 7.16
CA LEU A 261 0.92 -16.09 6.15
C LEU A 261 1.11 -17.56 6.57
N LEU A 262 1.07 -17.85 7.87
CA LEU A 262 1.29 -19.19 8.42
C LEU A 262 -0.01 -19.99 8.63
N ARG A 263 -1.17 -19.38 8.39
CA ARG A 263 -2.49 -20.02 8.40
C ARG A 263 -2.97 -20.23 6.98
#